data_89186381ea2283424c6aa61433819f63
#
_entry.id   89186381ea2283424c6aa61433819f63
#
_cell.length_a   1.000
_cell.length_b   1.000
_cell.length_c   1.000
_cell.angle_alpha   90.00
_cell.angle_beta   90.00
_cell.angle_gamma   90.00
#
_symmetry.space_group_name_H-M   'P 1'
#
loop_
_entity.id
_entity.type
_entity.pdbx_description
1 polymer ?
#
loop_
_entity_poly.entity_id
_entity_poly.type
_entity_poly.pdbx_seq_one_letter_code
_entity_poly.pdbx_strand_id
1 'polypeptide(L)'
;MLEPAAVESAGRRPEKGKKPLSATRRAVLLALAAAPFSALANSDPTASLQRWGSGEFRRFGFLVYEATLWATDDPQRPPLALKLTYKRSLAGQAIAEASVKEIRNLGRTDEASLQRWGVAMARLFPDVKAGDHIIGQYTPEAARFYFNGRLLGSIDEPAFAQAFFAIWLDPKTSAPELRAALLQRVG
;
A
#
# COMPACT_ATOMS: atom_id res chain seq x y z
N MET A 1 29.68 -13.35 -81.72
CA MET A 1 29.80 -14.56 -82.51
C MET A 1 28.74 -15.52 -82.03
N LEU A 2 27.69 -15.58 -82.88
CA LEU A 2 26.81 -16.70 -83.12
C LEU A 2 25.91 -17.29 -82.03
N GLU A 3 24.69 -16.84 -82.06
CA GLU A 3 23.50 -17.71 -82.08
C GLU A 3 23.64 -18.90 -83.07
N PRO A 4 22.80 -19.93 -83.08
CA PRO A 4 21.35 -19.84 -83.02
C PRO A 4 20.56 -21.06 -82.43
N ALA A 5 19.28 -20.79 -82.29
CA ALA A 5 18.08 -21.47 -82.82
C ALA A 5 17.62 -22.75 -82.06
N ALA A 6 16.44 -22.75 -81.56
CA ALA A 6 15.10 -22.87 -82.08
C ALA A 6 14.62 -24.33 -82.26
N VAL A 7 13.35 -24.45 -81.92
CA VAL A 7 12.28 -25.32 -82.45
C VAL A 7 11.60 -26.16 -81.39
N GLU A 8 10.42 -25.74 -80.88
CA GLU A 8 9.04 -25.98 -81.36
C GLU A 8 8.61 -27.45 -81.40
N SER A 9 7.62 -27.78 -80.66
CA SER A 9 6.38 -28.39 -81.15
C SER A 9 5.47 -28.96 -80.05
N ALA A 10 4.38 -28.34 -79.87
CA ALA A 10 3.01 -28.83 -80.02
C ALA A 10 2.55 -30.06 -79.20
N GLY A 11 1.50 -29.84 -78.50
CA GLY A 11 0.36 -30.71 -78.72
C GLY A 11 -0.30 -31.36 -77.51
N ARG A 12 -1.50 -30.86 -77.24
CA ARG A 12 -2.70 -31.57 -76.77
C ARG A 12 -3.09 -31.52 -75.30
N ARG A 13 -4.16 -30.76 -75.09
CA ARG A 13 -5.28 -31.06 -74.17
C ARG A 13 -6.07 -32.27 -74.70
N PRO A 14 -7.05 -32.88 -73.94
CA PRO A 14 -7.73 -32.45 -72.67
C PRO A 14 -7.85 -33.64 -71.66
N GLU A 15 -8.43 -33.52 -70.55
CA GLU A 15 -9.82 -33.63 -70.10
C GLU A 15 -9.99 -33.71 -68.58
N LYS A 16 -10.96 -33.03 -68.15
CA LYS A 16 -11.91 -33.18 -67.04
C LYS A 16 -11.75 -34.35 -66.02
N GLY A 17 -11.59 -33.98 -64.81
CA GLY A 17 -11.91 -34.81 -63.66
C GLY A 17 -12.40 -33.92 -62.46
N LYS A 18 -13.70 -33.95 -62.21
CA LYS A 18 -14.48 -33.25 -61.25
C LYS A 18 -14.12 -33.63 -59.79
N LYS A 19 -13.96 -32.59 -58.92
CA LYS A 19 -14.53 -32.43 -57.54
C LYS A 19 -14.41 -33.59 -56.54
N PRO A 20 -14.50 -33.31 -55.17
CA PRO A 20 -14.85 -32.07 -54.48
C PRO A 20 -13.99 -31.71 -53.26
N LEU A 21 -14.00 -30.46 -52.99
CA LEU A 21 -14.12 -29.76 -51.70
C LEU A 21 -14.20 -30.59 -50.40
N SER A 22 -13.27 -30.32 -49.57
CA SER A 22 -13.60 -30.26 -48.13
C SER A 22 -12.68 -29.21 -47.47
N ALA A 23 -13.14 -27.99 -47.50
CA ALA A 23 -12.57 -26.91 -46.70
C ALA A 23 -13.03 -27.06 -45.25
N THR A 24 -12.30 -27.78 -44.45
CA THR A 24 -12.49 -27.74 -43.02
C THR A 24 -11.75 -26.51 -42.47
N ARG A 25 -12.46 -25.38 -42.44
CA ARG A 25 -12.06 -24.22 -41.70
C ARG A 25 -12.06 -24.61 -40.23
N ARG A 26 -10.92 -24.98 -39.70
CA ARG A 26 -10.67 -25.02 -38.26
C ARG A 26 -10.65 -23.55 -37.77
N ALA A 27 -11.79 -23.08 -37.30
CA ALA A 27 -11.88 -21.88 -36.51
C ALA A 27 -11.14 -22.13 -35.19
N VAL A 28 -9.92 -21.61 -35.10
CA VAL A 28 -9.21 -21.51 -33.83
C VAL A 28 -9.91 -20.39 -33.04
N LEU A 29 -10.82 -20.78 -32.17
CA LEU A 29 -11.36 -19.90 -31.14
C LEU A 29 -10.24 -19.64 -30.15
N LEU A 30 -9.54 -18.52 -30.32
CA LEU A 30 -8.72 -17.92 -29.26
C LEU A 30 -9.69 -17.48 -28.15
N ALA A 31 -9.88 -18.34 -27.16
CA ALA A 31 -10.47 -17.95 -25.90
C ALA A 31 -9.46 -17.02 -25.21
N LEU A 32 -9.68 -15.70 -25.30
CA LEU A 32 -9.06 -14.74 -24.41
C LEU A 32 -9.59 -15.08 -23.01
N ALA A 33 -8.78 -15.79 -22.22
CA ALA A 33 -8.98 -15.89 -20.80
C ALA A 33 -8.77 -14.48 -20.23
N ALA A 34 -9.87 -13.75 -20.03
CA ALA A 34 -9.89 -12.58 -19.20
C ALA A 34 -9.56 -13.04 -17.77
N ALA A 35 -8.28 -12.96 -17.40
CA ALA A 35 -7.90 -13.09 -16.00
C ALA A 35 -8.67 -12.00 -15.26
N PRO A 36 -9.39 -12.33 -14.18
CA PRO A 36 -9.99 -11.30 -13.37
C PRO A 36 -8.81 -10.46 -12.84
N PHE A 37 -8.72 -9.21 -13.27
CA PHE A 37 -8.00 -8.21 -12.54
C PHE A 37 -8.66 -8.19 -11.17
N SER A 38 -8.07 -8.90 -10.21
CA SER A 38 -8.38 -8.71 -8.81
C SER A 38 -7.99 -7.27 -8.53
N ALA A 39 -8.98 -6.38 -8.63
CA ALA A 39 -8.88 -5.08 -8.05
C ALA A 39 -8.39 -5.33 -6.62
N LEU A 40 -7.17 -4.87 -6.32
CA LEU A 40 -6.72 -4.73 -4.95
C LEU A 40 -7.76 -3.81 -4.31
N ALA A 41 -8.79 -4.42 -3.73
CA ALA A 41 -9.80 -3.72 -3.00
C ALA A 41 -9.03 -2.88 -1.99
N ASN A 42 -9.20 -1.57 -2.04
CA ASN A 42 -8.81 -0.67 -0.96
C ASN A 42 -9.66 -1.09 0.26
N SER A 43 -9.24 -2.16 0.93
CA SER A 43 -9.86 -2.58 2.17
C SER A 43 -9.58 -1.49 3.19
N ASP A 44 -10.64 -0.87 3.66
CA ASP A 44 -10.56 0.11 4.76
C ASP A 44 -9.86 -0.58 5.94
N PRO A 45 -8.68 -0.09 6.36
CA PRO A 45 -7.92 -0.71 7.43
C PRO A 45 -8.63 -0.66 8.80
N THR A 46 -9.75 0.05 8.89
CA THR A 46 -10.56 0.17 10.12
C THR A 46 -11.84 -0.66 10.08
N ALA A 47 -12.19 -1.30 8.95
CA ALA A 47 -13.50 -1.94 8.73
C ALA A 47 -13.87 -3.03 9.75
N SER A 48 -12.87 -3.74 10.31
CA SER A 48 -13.07 -4.78 11.32
C SER A 48 -12.84 -4.29 12.77
N LEU A 49 -12.61 -2.99 12.96
CA LEU A 49 -12.28 -2.39 14.23
C LEU A 49 -13.38 -1.43 14.68
N GLN A 50 -13.50 -1.23 15.97
CA GLN A 50 -14.39 -0.24 16.56
C GLN A 50 -13.63 1.08 16.79
N ARG A 51 -14.27 2.22 16.55
CA ARG A 51 -13.70 3.51 16.93
C ARG A 51 -13.57 3.57 18.44
N TRP A 52 -12.35 3.88 18.90
CA TRP A 52 -12.05 3.91 20.34
C TRP A 52 -12.07 5.34 20.86
N GLY A 53 -11.02 6.10 20.61
CA GLY A 53 -10.89 7.47 21.07
C GLY A 53 -10.27 8.39 20.04
N SER A 54 -10.27 9.69 20.31
CA SER A 54 -9.63 10.68 19.46
C SER A 54 -9.16 11.89 20.28
N GLY A 55 -8.10 12.53 19.79
CA GLY A 55 -7.53 13.73 20.41
C GLY A 55 -6.67 14.51 19.44
N GLU A 56 -6.20 15.67 19.89
CA GLU A 56 -5.37 16.58 19.12
C GLU A 56 -3.91 16.51 19.57
N PHE A 57 -3.00 16.57 18.59
CA PHE A 57 -1.60 16.79 18.88
C PHE A 57 -1.22 18.23 18.55
N ARG A 58 -0.72 18.93 19.57
CA ARG A 58 -0.23 20.31 19.44
C ARG A 58 1.27 20.36 19.72
N ARG A 59 1.98 21.20 18.96
CA ARG A 59 3.39 21.48 19.21
C ARG A 59 3.62 22.99 19.18
N PHE A 60 4.22 23.52 20.24
CA PHE A 60 4.40 24.97 20.41
C PHE A 60 3.09 25.77 20.23
N GLY A 61 1.97 25.24 20.73
CA GLY A 61 0.63 25.86 20.58
C GLY A 61 -0.07 25.61 19.25
N PHE A 62 0.62 25.13 18.22
CA PHE A 62 0.03 24.87 16.90
C PHE A 62 -0.55 23.46 16.81
N LEU A 63 -1.78 23.36 16.31
CA LEU A 63 -2.40 22.08 15.98
C LEU A 63 -1.67 21.46 14.78
N VAL A 64 -1.12 20.27 14.98
CA VAL A 64 -0.36 19.53 13.96
C VAL A 64 -1.24 18.51 13.27
N TYR A 65 -1.94 17.68 14.06
CA TYR A 65 -2.91 16.70 13.57
C TYR A 65 -3.96 16.35 14.64
N GLU A 66 -5.06 15.81 14.18
CA GLU A 66 -6.02 15.05 14.99
C GLU A 66 -5.72 13.57 14.82
N ALA A 67 -5.68 12.85 15.93
CA ALA A 67 -5.51 11.40 15.93
C ALA A 67 -6.81 10.71 16.31
N THR A 68 -7.13 9.59 15.67
CA THR A 68 -8.24 8.72 16.03
C THR A 68 -7.75 7.28 16.06
N LEU A 69 -8.11 6.56 17.13
CA LEU A 69 -7.76 5.16 17.33
C LEU A 69 -8.98 4.27 17.04
N TRP A 70 -8.75 3.20 16.31
CA TRP A 70 -9.66 2.06 16.16
C TRP A 70 -8.98 0.82 16.71
N ALA A 71 -9.71 0.02 17.44
CA ALA A 71 -9.19 -1.19 18.04
C ALA A 71 -10.31 -2.23 18.22
N THR A 72 -9.92 -3.43 18.62
CA THR A 72 -10.82 -4.46 19.16
C THR A 72 -11.10 -4.19 20.63
N ASP A 73 -11.16 -5.22 21.47
CA ASP A 73 -11.46 -5.08 22.89
C ASP A 73 -10.33 -4.45 23.72
N ASP A 74 -9.09 -4.54 23.25
CA ASP A 74 -7.92 -3.96 23.89
C ASP A 74 -7.24 -2.95 22.95
N PRO A 75 -7.33 -1.62 23.24
CA PRO A 75 -6.76 -0.57 22.38
C PRO A 75 -5.23 -0.48 22.43
N GLN A 76 -4.57 -1.31 23.22
CA GLN A 76 -3.12 -1.35 23.34
C GLN A 76 -2.49 -2.59 22.65
N ARG A 77 -3.32 -3.48 22.10
CA ARG A 77 -2.89 -4.70 21.41
C ARG A 77 -3.36 -4.75 19.97
N PRO A 78 -2.55 -5.31 19.07
CA PRO A 78 -2.98 -5.54 17.70
C PRO A 78 -4.12 -6.60 17.65
N PRO A 79 -5.03 -6.50 16.67
CA PRO A 79 -5.04 -5.51 15.60
C PRO A 79 -5.63 -4.17 16.05
N LEU A 80 -5.00 -3.09 15.63
CA LEU A 80 -5.52 -1.73 15.82
C LEU A 80 -5.14 -0.84 14.62
N ALA A 81 -5.77 0.32 14.49
CA ALA A 81 -5.44 1.31 13.49
C ALA A 81 -5.44 2.72 14.10
N LEU A 82 -4.48 3.52 13.73
CA LEU A 82 -4.35 4.91 14.15
C LEU A 82 -4.36 5.81 12.91
N LYS A 83 -5.33 6.71 12.83
CA LYS A 83 -5.45 7.71 11.78
C LYS A 83 -4.94 9.05 12.29
N LEU A 84 -4.04 9.66 11.56
CA LEU A 84 -3.57 11.02 11.77
C LEU A 84 -4.12 11.90 10.65
N THR A 85 -5.00 12.85 10.97
CA THR A 85 -5.50 13.85 10.01
C THR A 85 -4.74 15.14 10.21
N TYR A 86 -3.91 15.48 9.26
CA TYR A 86 -3.00 16.63 9.36
C TYR A 86 -3.74 17.96 9.22
N LYS A 87 -3.30 18.95 9.98
CA LYS A 87 -3.87 20.31 9.98
C LYS A 87 -2.92 21.33 9.38
N ARG A 88 -1.76 20.88 8.91
CA ARG A 88 -0.72 21.69 8.28
C ARG A 88 0.13 20.84 7.33
N SER A 89 0.88 21.51 6.47
CA SER A 89 1.84 20.84 5.58
C SER A 89 3.08 20.40 6.35
N LEU A 90 3.51 19.17 6.10
CA LEU A 90 4.73 18.56 6.63
C LEU A 90 5.38 17.73 5.53
N ALA A 91 6.72 17.77 5.46
CA ALA A 91 7.45 16.87 4.60
C ALA A 91 7.42 15.44 5.18
N GLY A 92 7.30 14.42 4.32
CA GLY A 92 7.34 13.01 4.72
C GLY A 92 8.62 12.66 5.45
N GLN A 93 9.75 13.22 5.02
CA GLN A 93 11.02 13.11 5.69
C GLN A 93 10.95 13.60 7.15
N ALA A 94 10.33 14.75 7.40
CA ALA A 94 10.19 15.31 8.74
C ALA A 94 9.27 14.44 9.64
N ILE A 95 8.25 13.80 9.05
CA ILE A 95 7.40 12.84 9.77
C ILE A 95 8.21 11.62 10.20
N ALA A 96 9.04 11.08 9.30
CA ALA A 96 9.91 9.94 9.60
C ALA A 96 10.93 10.28 10.69
N GLU A 97 11.59 11.43 10.61
CA GLU A 97 12.57 11.90 11.59
C GLU A 97 11.94 12.12 12.99
N ALA A 98 10.74 12.71 13.02
CA ALA A 98 9.99 12.87 14.27
C ALA A 98 9.63 11.51 14.88
N SER A 99 9.22 10.54 14.06
CA SER A 99 8.91 9.18 14.51
C SER A 99 10.14 8.49 15.10
N VAL A 100 11.29 8.56 14.41
CA VAL A 100 12.56 8.02 14.92
C VAL A 100 12.94 8.64 16.26
N LYS A 101 12.78 9.96 16.40
CA LYS A 101 13.07 10.67 17.64
C LYS A 101 12.20 10.19 18.80
N GLU A 102 10.89 10.03 18.55
CA GLU A 102 9.96 9.57 19.59
C GLU A 102 10.24 8.11 19.98
N ILE A 103 10.50 7.22 19.02
CA ILE A 103 10.89 5.84 19.31
C ILE A 103 12.18 5.78 20.15
N ARG A 104 13.18 6.61 19.80
CA ARG A 104 14.43 6.72 20.57
C ARG A 104 14.18 7.18 22.00
N ASN A 105 13.31 8.18 22.20
CA ASN A 105 12.97 8.70 23.52
C ASN A 105 12.32 7.63 24.43
N LEU A 106 11.59 6.70 23.82
CA LEU A 106 10.99 5.57 24.56
C LEU A 106 12.01 4.52 24.99
N GLY A 107 13.22 4.51 24.40
CA GLY A 107 14.33 3.64 24.80
C GLY A 107 14.09 2.15 24.61
N ARG A 108 13.27 1.78 23.61
CA ARG A 108 12.83 0.39 23.39
C ARG A 108 13.56 -0.35 22.28
N THR A 109 14.56 0.26 21.64
CA THR A 109 15.28 -0.35 20.52
C THR A 109 16.70 0.19 20.43
N ASP A 110 17.53 -0.50 19.66
CA ASP A 110 18.92 -0.13 19.37
C ASP A 110 19.02 0.87 18.23
N GLU A 111 20.17 1.55 18.13
CA GLU A 111 20.38 2.60 17.13
C GLU A 111 20.43 2.06 15.69
N ALA A 112 20.89 0.83 15.47
CA ALA A 112 20.92 0.23 14.14
C ALA A 112 19.50 -0.03 13.62
N SER A 113 18.61 -0.48 14.48
CA SER A 113 17.16 -0.63 14.16
C SER A 113 16.53 0.72 13.86
N LEU A 114 16.81 1.76 14.67
CA LEU A 114 16.31 3.12 14.43
C LEU A 114 16.73 3.68 13.07
N GLN A 115 17.98 3.46 12.67
CA GLN A 115 18.47 3.90 11.36
C GLN A 115 17.75 3.18 10.22
N ARG A 116 17.62 1.84 10.29
CA ARG A 116 16.88 1.07 9.28
C ARG A 116 15.43 1.53 9.15
N TRP A 117 14.76 1.67 10.28
CA TRP A 117 13.36 2.11 10.33
C TRP A 117 13.18 3.55 9.84
N GLY A 118 14.11 4.44 10.16
CA GLY A 118 14.12 5.81 9.65
C GLY A 118 14.19 5.87 8.15
N VAL A 119 15.10 5.08 7.54
CA VAL A 119 15.20 4.98 6.07
C VAL A 119 13.93 4.40 5.44
N ALA A 120 13.36 3.35 6.05
CA ALA A 120 12.14 2.74 5.56
C ALA A 120 10.95 3.71 5.62
N MET A 121 10.76 4.41 6.74
CA MET A 121 9.71 5.43 6.90
C MET A 121 9.88 6.61 5.94
N ALA A 122 11.11 7.11 5.75
CA ALA A 122 11.40 8.22 4.85
C ALA A 122 11.08 7.90 3.37
N ARG A 123 11.22 6.62 2.97
CA ARG A 123 10.84 6.15 1.63
C ARG A 123 9.33 5.96 1.49
N LEU A 124 8.65 5.69 2.60
CA LEU A 124 7.24 5.32 2.62
C LEU A 124 6.31 6.51 2.79
N PHE A 125 6.66 7.47 3.67
CA PHE A 125 5.78 8.56 4.00
C PHE A 125 5.84 9.70 2.98
N PRO A 126 4.69 10.09 2.40
CA PRO A 126 4.62 11.22 1.48
C PRO A 126 4.62 12.55 2.24
N ASP A 127 4.87 13.63 1.53
CA ASP A 127 4.53 14.97 1.99
C ASP A 127 3.01 15.06 2.18
N VAL A 128 2.60 15.73 3.24
CA VAL A 128 1.20 15.93 3.59
C VAL A 128 0.85 17.42 3.64
N LYS A 129 -0.41 17.73 3.45
CA LYS A 129 -0.99 19.07 3.65
C LYS A 129 -2.20 19.01 4.57
N ALA A 130 -2.73 20.17 4.94
CA ALA A 130 -3.95 20.23 5.75
C ALA A 130 -5.10 19.47 5.05
N GLY A 131 -5.78 18.59 5.78
CA GLY A 131 -6.83 17.71 5.32
C GLY A 131 -6.36 16.30 4.90
N ASP A 132 -5.09 16.11 4.58
CA ASP A 132 -4.56 14.79 4.30
C ASP A 132 -4.53 13.92 5.56
N HIS A 133 -4.60 12.61 5.37
CA HIS A 133 -4.49 11.67 6.47
C HIS A 133 -3.63 10.47 6.14
N ILE A 134 -2.89 10.01 7.13
CA ILE A 134 -2.19 8.73 7.13
C ILE A 134 -2.86 7.83 8.16
N ILE A 135 -3.16 6.58 7.77
CA ILE A 135 -3.58 5.53 8.70
C ILE A 135 -2.45 4.53 8.81
N GLY A 136 -1.98 4.29 10.04
CA GLY A 136 -1.16 3.15 10.38
C GLY A 136 -2.05 2.02 10.89
N GLN A 137 -1.94 0.83 10.32
CA GLN A 137 -2.56 -0.39 10.80
C GLN A 137 -1.51 -1.25 11.47
N TYR A 138 -1.72 -1.58 12.73
CA TYR A 138 -0.86 -2.48 13.50
C TYR A 138 -1.44 -3.89 13.46
N THR A 139 -0.68 -4.83 12.90
CA THR A 139 -0.93 -6.27 13.02
C THR A 139 0.18 -6.92 13.84
N PRO A 140 0.02 -8.17 14.33
CA PRO A 140 1.09 -8.85 15.06
C PRO A 140 2.41 -8.95 14.28
N GLU A 141 2.35 -8.93 12.95
CA GLU A 141 3.51 -9.16 12.06
C GLU A 141 4.11 -7.87 11.51
N ALA A 142 3.31 -6.78 11.41
CA ALA A 142 3.69 -5.63 10.59
C ALA A 142 2.97 -4.33 11.00
N ALA A 143 3.52 -3.23 10.51
CA ALA A 143 2.79 -1.97 10.37
C ALA A 143 2.54 -1.67 8.89
N ARG A 144 1.27 -1.49 8.50
CA ARG A 144 0.85 -1.11 7.15
C ARG A 144 0.39 0.34 7.16
N PHE A 145 0.70 1.07 6.09
CA PHE A 145 0.41 2.50 6.01
C PHE A 145 -0.44 2.82 4.79
N TYR A 146 -1.42 3.70 5.00
CA TYR A 146 -2.35 4.16 3.97
C TYR A 146 -2.38 5.68 3.95
N PHE A 147 -2.34 6.29 2.78
CA PHE A 147 -2.46 7.72 2.58
C PHE A 147 -3.74 8.03 1.81
N ASN A 148 -4.62 8.80 2.40
CA ASN A 148 -5.92 9.17 1.81
C ASN A 148 -6.67 7.96 1.24
N GLY A 149 -6.67 6.84 2.00
CA GLY A 149 -7.33 5.59 1.62
C GLY A 149 -6.54 4.67 0.69
N ARG A 150 -5.36 5.06 0.20
CA ARG A 150 -4.51 4.24 -0.67
C ARG A 150 -3.37 3.61 0.13
N LEU A 151 -3.15 2.32 -0.07
CA LEU A 151 -2.00 1.63 0.52
C LEU A 151 -0.69 2.25 0.01
N LEU A 152 0.16 2.68 0.95
CA LEU A 152 1.53 3.12 0.68
C LEU A 152 2.50 1.93 0.67
N GLY A 153 2.33 1.02 1.62
CA GLY A 153 3.18 -0.13 1.85
C GLY A 153 3.19 -0.58 3.30
N SER A 154 4.12 -1.45 3.64
CA SER A 154 4.29 -1.99 5.00
C SER A 154 5.75 -2.03 5.41
N ILE A 155 5.96 -2.11 6.73
CA ILE A 155 7.22 -2.50 7.33
C ILE A 155 6.93 -3.79 8.10
N ASP A 156 7.36 -4.91 7.54
CA ASP A 156 7.02 -6.27 8.00
C ASP A 156 8.03 -6.72 9.07
N GLU A 157 8.04 -6.00 10.17
CA GLU A 157 8.91 -6.22 11.32
C GLU A 157 8.08 -5.99 12.59
N PRO A 158 7.76 -7.04 13.38
CA PRO A 158 6.95 -6.91 14.60
C PRO A 158 7.52 -5.91 15.60
N ALA A 159 8.85 -5.88 15.74
CA ALA A 159 9.53 -4.93 16.63
C ALA A 159 9.34 -3.47 16.20
N PHE A 160 9.35 -3.22 14.88
CA PHE A 160 9.02 -1.91 14.34
C PHE A 160 7.59 -1.52 14.67
N ALA A 161 6.63 -2.40 14.37
CA ALA A 161 5.22 -2.13 14.60
C ALA A 161 4.98 -1.78 16.07
N GLN A 162 5.50 -2.57 16.99
CA GLN A 162 5.41 -2.31 18.42
C GLN A 162 6.01 -0.95 18.81
N ALA A 163 7.22 -0.64 18.34
CA ALA A 163 7.91 0.60 18.65
C ALA A 163 7.21 1.83 18.06
N PHE A 164 6.69 1.70 16.83
CA PHE A 164 6.01 2.80 16.13
C PHE A 164 4.70 3.18 16.84
N PHE A 165 3.84 2.22 17.16
CA PHE A 165 2.58 2.52 17.82
C PHE A 165 2.75 2.93 19.30
N ALA A 166 3.86 2.53 19.92
CA ALA A 166 4.24 3.00 21.24
C ALA A 166 4.41 4.53 21.32
N ILE A 167 4.72 5.22 20.21
CA ILE A 167 4.79 6.70 20.15
C ILE A 167 3.55 7.33 20.77
N TRP A 168 2.37 6.74 20.55
CA TRP A 168 1.09 7.26 21.07
C TRP A 168 0.54 6.48 22.26
N LEU A 169 0.85 5.18 22.35
CA LEU A 169 0.18 4.27 23.30
C LEU A 169 1.00 3.93 24.53
N ASP A 170 2.32 4.18 24.52
CA ASP A 170 3.17 3.94 25.68
C ASP A 170 2.88 4.91 26.83
N PRO A 171 2.85 4.45 28.09
CA PRO A 171 2.74 5.35 29.24
C PRO A 171 3.80 6.45 29.32
N LYS A 172 4.96 6.24 28.69
CA LYS A 172 6.08 7.19 28.64
C LYS A 172 6.06 8.07 27.38
N THR A 173 4.98 8.08 26.60
CA THR A 173 4.85 8.96 25.41
C THR A 173 5.10 10.42 25.78
N SER A 174 5.65 11.18 24.84
CA SER A 174 5.80 12.64 24.97
C SER A 174 4.47 13.41 24.87
N ALA A 175 3.36 12.71 24.56
CA ALA A 175 2.01 13.28 24.42
C ALA A 175 0.99 12.58 25.35
N PRO A 176 1.12 12.67 26.68
CA PRO A 176 0.28 11.92 27.61
C PRO A 176 -1.20 12.30 27.55
N GLU A 177 -1.54 13.57 27.26
CA GLU A 177 -2.91 14.02 27.09
C GLU A 177 -3.57 13.39 25.84
N LEU A 178 -2.84 13.34 24.72
CA LEU A 178 -3.30 12.67 23.52
C LEU A 178 -3.50 11.17 23.77
N ARG A 179 -2.56 10.52 24.45
CA ARG A 179 -2.70 9.12 24.84
C ARG A 179 -3.96 8.88 25.65
N ALA A 180 -4.22 9.72 26.67
CA ALA A 180 -5.41 9.60 27.50
C ALA A 180 -6.69 9.70 26.64
N ALA A 181 -6.76 10.67 25.72
CA ALA A 181 -7.88 10.85 24.82
C ALA A 181 -8.08 9.67 23.83
N LEU A 182 -6.98 9.08 23.32
CA LEU A 182 -7.03 7.93 22.44
C LEU A 182 -7.54 6.66 23.15
N LEU A 183 -7.17 6.47 24.40
CA LEU A 183 -7.55 5.29 25.20
C LEU A 183 -8.91 5.44 25.89
N GLN A 184 -9.52 6.61 25.84
CA GLN A 184 -10.86 6.84 26.37
C GLN A 184 -11.91 6.41 25.35
N ARG A 185 -12.62 5.30 25.64
CA ARG A 185 -13.69 4.82 24.75
C ARG A 185 -14.81 5.87 24.69
N VAL A 186 -15.12 6.31 23.48
CA VAL A 186 -16.31 7.12 23.22
C VAL A 186 -17.48 6.15 23.14
N GLY A 187 -18.40 6.24 24.12
CA GLY A 187 -19.61 5.41 24.20
C GLY A 187 -20.60 5.70 23.08
#